data_54cceb94caafd73bb279965ef5fbd9ce
#
_entry.id   54cceb94caafd73bb279965ef5fbd9ce
#
_cell.length_a   1.000
_cell.length_b   1.000
_cell.length_c   1.000
_cell.angle_alpha   90.00
_cell.angle_beta   90.00
_cell.angle_gamma   90.00
#
_symmetry.space_group_name_H-M   'P 1'
#
loop_
_entity.id
_entity.type
_entity.pdbx_description
1 polymer ?
#
loop_
_entity_poly.entity_id
_entity_poly.type
_entity_poly.pdbx_seq_one_letter_code
_entity_poly.pdbx_strand_id
1 'polypeptide(L)'
;MSREEPPAAEHPPAQEKTQQQERESQRERERLATDEALALAAQAGIHRLAIPTPFMVGRVNAYLIEDSPLTLVDSGPNSAKALDELEQALATRGHTVEDIELLVISHQHIDHFGLASILARRSGAEVAALDRVAPFLASYGQEAELDDLFAERLMLRHGIPPEVVTVLRAVSAGFRAWGAAVQVTRPLTDGGELALRDRTLRVLHRPGHSPSDTVFWDEQRSIMLAADHLIAHISSNPLLARPLTTDRVGGAPDFVGGAPTAEHETSPTPRPRALVTYIDSLEKTRAMDLKLVLSGHGRPITDHVALIDERFRLHRRRAEKIGRLIAAQPRTAHEIAQELWGNVAVTQAYLTLSEVLGHVDLLLRDGTVTEEEQDGVVRFRAASL
;
A
#
# COMPACT_ATOMS: atom_id res chain seq x y z
N MET A 1 -47.89 -12.61 -45.64
CA MET A 1 -46.90 -12.84 -44.54
C MET A 1 -45.54 -12.48 -45.08
N SER A 2 -45.17 -11.23 -44.88
CA SER A 2 -43.87 -10.70 -45.28
C SER A 2 -42.85 -11.06 -44.20
N ARG A 3 -41.78 -11.75 -44.58
CA ARG A 3 -40.64 -12.01 -43.67
C ARG A 3 -39.77 -10.77 -43.59
N GLU A 4 -39.71 -10.10 -42.48
CA GLU A 4 -38.71 -9.11 -42.17
C GLU A 4 -37.36 -9.80 -42.01
N GLU A 5 -36.36 -9.41 -42.80
CA GLU A 5 -34.95 -9.77 -42.60
C GLU A 5 -34.40 -9.08 -41.32
N PRO A 6 -33.60 -9.77 -40.50
CA PRO A 6 -32.97 -9.14 -39.36
C PRO A 6 -31.96 -8.10 -39.82
N PRO A 7 -31.77 -6.98 -39.08
CA PRO A 7 -30.84 -5.93 -39.42
C PRO A 7 -29.40 -6.47 -39.47
N ALA A 8 -28.68 -6.10 -40.52
CA ALA A 8 -27.27 -6.43 -40.67
C ALA A 8 -26.44 -5.91 -39.50
N ALA A 9 -25.59 -6.75 -38.93
CA ALA A 9 -24.67 -6.37 -37.86
C ALA A 9 -23.73 -5.27 -38.36
N GLU A 10 -23.82 -4.09 -37.79
CA GLU A 10 -22.90 -2.98 -38.07
C GLU A 10 -21.47 -3.38 -37.70
N HIS A 11 -20.59 -3.43 -38.67
CA HIS A 11 -19.15 -3.64 -38.42
C HIS A 11 -18.55 -2.36 -37.84
N PRO A 12 -17.76 -2.47 -36.74
CA PRO A 12 -17.11 -1.30 -36.18
C PRO A 12 -16.21 -0.59 -37.21
N PRO A 13 -16.11 0.74 -37.15
CA PRO A 13 -15.31 1.51 -38.13
C PRO A 13 -13.84 1.11 -38.09
N ALA A 14 -13.13 1.25 -39.23
CA ALA A 14 -11.76 0.79 -39.38
C ALA A 14 -10.78 1.31 -38.32
N GLN A 15 -11.00 2.52 -37.79
CA GLN A 15 -10.21 3.12 -36.71
C GLN A 15 -10.37 2.38 -35.38
N GLU A 16 -11.55 1.90 -35.03
CA GLU A 16 -11.77 1.10 -33.82
C GLU A 16 -11.09 -0.26 -33.89
N LYS A 17 -11.10 -0.91 -35.05
CA LYS A 17 -10.38 -2.18 -35.27
C LYS A 17 -8.87 -2.00 -35.11
N THR A 18 -8.30 -0.92 -35.65
CA THR A 18 -6.86 -0.62 -35.54
C THR A 18 -6.49 -0.37 -34.06
N GLN A 19 -7.27 0.44 -33.31
CA GLN A 19 -7.03 0.70 -31.90
C GLN A 19 -7.18 -0.56 -31.04
N GLN A 20 -8.12 -1.44 -31.38
CA GLN A 20 -8.28 -2.72 -30.67
C GLN A 20 -7.08 -3.65 -30.92
N GLN A 21 -6.59 -3.76 -32.14
CA GLN A 21 -5.40 -4.54 -32.50
C GLN A 21 -4.13 -4.00 -31.81
N GLU A 22 -3.96 -2.69 -31.74
CA GLU A 22 -2.85 -2.07 -31.01
C GLU A 22 -2.90 -2.39 -29.51
N ARG A 23 -4.08 -2.31 -28.88
CA ARG A 23 -4.28 -2.67 -27.46
C ARG A 23 -4.01 -4.15 -27.20
N GLU A 24 -4.45 -5.04 -28.08
CA GLU A 24 -4.21 -6.48 -27.98
C GLU A 24 -2.70 -6.79 -28.11
N SER A 25 -2.03 -6.19 -29.08
CA SER A 25 -0.59 -6.33 -29.28
C SER A 25 0.22 -5.78 -28.10
N GLN A 26 -0.23 -4.69 -27.48
CA GLN A 26 0.42 -4.15 -26.29
C GLN A 26 0.23 -5.06 -25.08
N ARG A 27 -0.99 -5.58 -24.84
CA ARG A 27 -1.28 -6.54 -23.78
C ARG A 27 -0.45 -7.81 -23.90
N GLU A 28 -0.30 -8.32 -25.11
CA GLU A 28 0.51 -9.51 -25.35
C GLU A 28 1.99 -9.25 -25.07
N ARG A 29 2.55 -8.11 -25.47
CA ARG A 29 3.93 -7.72 -25.13
C ARG A 29 4.12 -7.59 -23.62
N GLU A 30 3.16 -6.98 -22.89
CA GLU A 30 3.21 -6.84 -21.45
C GLU A 30 3.11 -8.21 -20.76
N ARG A 31 2.31 -9.13 -21.28
CA ARG A 31 2.22 -10.50 -20.78
C ARG A 31 3.54 -11.24 -20.94
N LEU A 32 4.14 -11.22 -22.13
CA LEU A 32 5.43 -11.86 -22.41
C LEU A 32 6.55 -11.31 -21.52
N ALA A 33 6.64 -10.00 -21.38
CA ALA A 33 7.62 -9.36 -20.48
C ALA A 33 7.39 -9.74 -19.00
N THR A 34 6.13 -9.92 -18.60
CA THR A 34 5.79 -10.39 -17.25
C THR A 34 6.24 -11.84 -17.04
N ASP A 35 5.97 -12.72 -18.01
CA ASP A 35 6.35 -14.12 -17.95
C ASP A 35 7.89 -14.28 -17.92
N GLU A 36 8.63 -13.51 -18.71
CA GLU A 36 10.10 -13.47 -18.69
C GLU A 36 10.65 -13.00 -17.34
N ALA A 37 10.08 -11.94 -16.76
CA ALA A 37 10.49 -11.42 -15.47
C ALA A 37 10.21 -12.42 -14.32
N LEU A 38 9.06 -13.12 -14.38
CA LEU A 38 8.73 -14.17 -13.42
C LEU A 38 9.61 -15.41 -13.59
N ALA A 39 10.01 -15.76 -14.83
CA ALA A 39 10.95 -16.82 -15.08
C ALA A 39 12.35 -16.51 -14.49
N LEU A 40 12.77 -15.24 -14.55
CA LEU A 40 14.01 -14.78 -13.91
C LEU A 40 13.93 -14.92 -12.37
N ALA A 41 12.80 -14.54 -11.75
CA ALA A 41 12.58 -14.75 -10.33
C ALA A 41 12.60 -16.25 -9.96
N ALA A 42 11.92 -17.09 -10.75
CA ALA A 42 11.87 -18.54 -10.54
C ALA A 42 13.26 -19.20 -10.66
N GLN A 43 14.11 -18.76 -11.58
CA GLN A 43 15.51 -19.20 -11.68
C GLN A 43 16.32 -18.87 -10.42
N ALA A 44 15.91 -17.78 -9.72
CA ALA A 44 16.47 -17.43 -8.43
C ALA A 44 15.76 -18.14 -7.25
N GLY A 45 14.86 -19.09 -7.50
CA GLY A 45 14.08 -19.79 -6.46
C GLY A 45 13.03 -18.90 -5.79
N ILE A 46 12.54 -17.84 -6.46
CA ILE A 46 11.51 -16.95 -5.93
C ILE A 46 10.25 -17.09 -6.80
N HIS A 47 9.17 -17.57 -6.22
CA HIS A 47 7.93 -17.89 -6.93
C HIS A 47 6.77 -17.01 -6.47
N ARG A 48 6.15 -16.30 -7.41
CA ARG A 48 4.96 -15.50 -7.13
C ARG A 48 3.75 -16.39 -6.91
N LEU A 49 3.07 -16.21 -5.78
CA LEU A 49 1.78 -16.78 -5.44
C LEU A 49 0.76 -15.63 -5.42
N ALA A 50 -0.08 -15.54 -6.47
CA ALA A 50 -1.06 -14.46 -6.57
C ALA A 50 -2.34 -14.84 -5.82
N ILE A 51 -2.62 -14.19 -4.71
CA ILE A 51 -3.69 -14.50 -3.75
C ILE A 51 -4.86 -13.50 -3.94
N PRO A 52 -6.13 -13.93 -3.93
CA PRO A 52 -7.26 -13.04 -4.09
C PRO A 52 -7.45 -12.12 -2.89
N THR A 53 -7.79 -10.85 -3.16
CA THR A 53 -8.20 -9.88 -2.15
C THR A 53 -9.60 -9.34 -2.45
N PRO A 54 -10.30 -8.76 -1.47
CA PRO A 54 -11.57 -8.07 -1.72
C PRO A 54 -11.36 -6.64 -2.22
N PHE A 55 -10.11 -6.18 -2.36
CA PHE A 55 -9.76 -4.80 -2.66
C PHE A 55 -9.66 -4.53 -4.16
N MET A 56 -9.90 -3.27 -4.55
CA MET A 56 -9.87 -2.85 -5.95
C MET A 56 -8.46 -2.89 -6.58
N VAL A 57 -7.41 -2.91 -5.76
CA VAL A 57 -6.03 -3.07 -6.21
C VAL A 57 -5.80 -4.43 -6.88
N GLY A 58 -6.68 -5.39 -6.63
CA GLY A 58 -6.63 -6.73 -7.20
C GLY A 58 -5.93 -7.75 -6.31
N ARG A 59 -5.34 -8.77 -6.94
CA ARG A 59 -4.67 -9.86 -6.22
C ARG A 59 -3.38 -9.36 -5.57
N VAL A 60 -3.11 -9.79 -4.33
CA VAL A 60 -1.82 -9.59 -3.69
C VAL A 60 -0.84 -10.68 -4.11
N ASN A 61 0.41 -10.34 -4.27
CA ASN A 61 1.48 -11.26 -4.57
C ASN A 61 2.22 -11.64 -3.28
N ALA A 62 2.00 -12.85 -2.79
CA ALA A 62 2.92 -13.49 -1.87
C ALA A 62 4.07 -14.13 -2.65
N TYR A 63 5.23 -14.29 -2.02
CA TYR A 63 6.40 -14.87 -2.68
C TYR A 63 6.96 -16.03 -1.85
N LEU A 64 6.95 -17.24 -2.45
CA LEU A 64 7.65 -18.39 -1.91
C LEU A 64 9.11 -18.34 -2.33
N ILE A 65 10.01 -18.41 -1.37
CA ILE A 65 11.46 -18.52 -1.59
C ILE A 65 11.86 -19.95 -1.26
N GLU A 66 12.19 -20.72 -2.31
CA GLU A 66 12.70 -22.09 -2.20
C GLU A 66 14.17 -22.06 -1.74
N ASP A 67 14.35 -21.94 -0.43
CA ASP A 67 15.64 -21.90 0.25
C ASP A 67 15.49 -22.60 1.62
N SER A 68 16.47 -22.58 2.48
CA SER A 68 16.38 -23.07 3.85
C SER A 68 16.67 -21.93 4.83
N PRO A 69 15.72 -21.58 5.67
CA PRO A 69 14.36 -22.14 5.80
C PRO A 69 13.49 -21.85 4.57
N LEU A 70 12.49 -22.73 4.30
CA LEU A 70 11.45 -22.45 3.29
C LEU A 70 10.66 -21.24 3.73
N THR A 71 10.73 -20.17 2.92
CA THR A 71 10.28 -18.85 3.33
C THR A 71 9.09 -18.38 2.50
N LEU A 72 8.04 -17.90 3.15
CA LEU A 72 6.93 -17.19 2.51
C LEU A 72 6.96 -15.72 2.89
N VAL A 73 7.03 -14.84 1.90
CA VAL A 73 6.94 -13.37 2.07
C VAL A 73 5.52 -12.93 1.76
N ASP A 74 4.86 -12.34 2.74
CA ASP A 74 3.44 -12.01 2.79
C ASP A 74 2.50 -13.23 2.65
N SER A 75 1.22 -13.05 2.96
CA SER A 75 0.34 -14.21 3.16
C SER A 75 -1.04 -14.11 2.50
N GLY A 76 -1.46 -12.91 2.13
CA GLY A 76 -2.85 -12.66 1.74
C GLY A 76 -3.78 -12.32 2.91
N PRO A 77 -5.02 -11.87 2.62
CA PRO A 77 -6.01 -11.52 3.62
C PRO A 77 -6.59 -12.78 4.30
N ASN A 78 -7.02 -12.64 5.57
CA ASN A 78 -7.64 -13.72 6.33
C ASN A 78 -9.03 -14.08 5.76
N SER A 79 -9.06 -14.93 4.75
CA SER A 79 -10.29 -15.47 4.18
C SER A 79 -10.11 -16.91 3.73
N ALA A 80 -11.20 -17.67 3.75
CA ALA A 80 -11.19 -19.06 3.29
C ALA A 80 -10.73 -19.18 1.83
N LYS A 81 -11.19 -18.27 0.97
CA LYS A 81 -10.77 -18.24 -0.44
C LYS A 81 -9.28 -17.96 -0.62
N ALA A 82 -8.74 -17.02 0.15
CA ALA A 82 -7.30 -16.71 0.09
C ALA A 82 -6.46 -17.89 0.57
N LEU A 83 -6.88 -18.54 1.66
CA LEU A 83 -6.19 -19.73 2.18
C LEU A 83 -6.21 -20.89 1.18
N ASP A 84 -7.39 -21.20 0.62
CA ASP A 84 -7.56 -22.28 -0.37
C ASP A 84 -6.68 -22.06 -1.61
N GLU A 85 -6.67 -20.83 -2.16
CA GLU A 85 -5.83 -20.51 -3.32
C GLU A 85 -4.33 -20.49 -2.98
N LEU A 86 -3.95 -20.10 -1.75
CA LEU A 86 -2.56 -20.20 -1.28
C LEU A 86 -2.11 -21.68 -1.19
N GLU A 87 -2.93 -22.55 -0.58
CA GLU A 87 -2.65 -23.99 -0.49
C GLU A 87 -2.50 -24.63 -1.88
N GLN A 88 -3.41 -24.30 -2.80
CA GLN A 88 -3.31 -24.77 -4.19
C GLN A 88 -2.03 -24.27 -4.86
N ALA A 89 -1.64 -23.02 -4.67
CA ALA A 89 -0.44 -22.45 -5.24
C ALA A 89 0.83 -23.11 -4.67
N LEU A 90 0.87 -23.39 -3.37
CA LEU A 90 1.96 -24.15 -2.72
C LEU A 90 2.03 -25.57 -3.26
N ALA A 91 0.89 -26.26 -3.39
CA ALA A 91 0.82 -27.64 -3.90
C ALA A 91 1.34 -27.75 -5.35
N THR A 92 1.16 -26.74 -6.20
CA THR A 92 1.76 -26.72 -7.55
C THR A 92 3.29 -26.69 -7.53
N ARG A 93 3.89 -26.37 -6.38
CA ARG A 93 5.33 -26.35 -6.12
C ARG A 93 5.80 -27.56 -5.29
N GLY A 94 4.88 -28.46 -4.95
CA GLY A 94 5.20 -29.65 -4.13
C GLY A 94 5.30 -29.35 -2.64
N HIS A 95 4.76 -28.20 -2.18
CA HIS A 95 4.77 -27.79 -0.78
C HIS A 95 3.36 -27.73 -0.20
N THR A 96 3.29 -27.80 1.11
CA THR A 96 2.09 -27.54 1.92
C THR A 96 2.31 -26.35 2.84
N VAL A 97 1.28 -25.91 3.54
CA VAL A 97 1.42 -24.85 4.55
C VAL A 97 2.38 -25.30 5.67
N GLU A 98 2.33 -26.58 6.01
CA GLU A 98 3.12 -27.20 7.08
C GLU A 98 4.63 -27.25 6.77
N ASP A 99 5.02 -27.10 5.51
CA ASP A 99 6.43 -27.06 5.09
C ASP A 99 7.06 -25.67 5.26
N ILE A 100 6.26 -24.62 5.47
CA ILE A 100 6.76 -23.26 5.66
C ILE A 100 7.48 -23.18 7.01
N GLU A 101 8.73 -22.76 7.01
CA GLU A 101 9.57 -22.62 8.20
C GLU A 101 9.72 -21.15 8.63
N LEU A 102 9.58 -20.20 7.68
CA LEU A 102 9.69 -18.75 7.93
C LEU A 102 8.59 -17.98 7.19
N LEU A 103 7.85 -17.17 7.93
CA LEU A 103 6.93 -16.17 7.39
C LEU A 103 7.56 -14.78 7.53
N VAL A 104 7.63 -14.03 6.44
CA VAL A 104 8.15 -12.66 6.44
C VAL A 104 7.01 -11.71 6.11
N ILE A 105 6.75 -10.73 6.97
CA ILE A 105 5.71 -9.72 6.78
C ILE A 105 6.37 -8.42 6.34
N SER A 106 5.96 -7.90 5.20
CA SER A 106 6.49 -6.67 4.61
C SER A 106 5.96 -5.41 5.30
N HIS A 107 4.66 -5.38 5.63
CA HIS A 107 4.01 -4.24 6.28
C HIS A 107 2.65 -4.60 6.89
N GLN A 108 2.01 -3.63 7.53
CA GLN A 108 0.82 -3.83 8.38
C GLN A 108 -0.52 -3.90 7.64
N HIS A 109 -0.58 -3.87 6.31
CA HIS A 109 -1.86 -3.97 5.60
C HIS A 109 -2.39 -5.41 5.58
N ILE A 110 -3.70 -5.54 5.77
CA ILE A 110 -4.36 -6.83 6.04
C ILE A 110 -4.30 -7.82 4.88
N ASP A 111 -4.11 -7.37 3.67
CA ASP A 111 -3.91 -8.25 2.51
C ASP A 111 -2.47 -8.79 2.40
N HIS A 112 -1.55 -8.30 3.22
CA HIS A 112 -0.18 -8.82 3.30
C HIS A 112 0.02 -9.75 4.49
N PHE A 113 -0.53 -9.44 5.67
CA PHE A 113 -0.32 -10.26 6.87
C PHE A 113 -1.54 -11.06 7.34
N GLY A 114 -2.71 -10.90 6.71
CA GLY A 114 -3.98 -11.41 7.22
C GLY A 114 -4.01 -12.90 7.57
N LEU A 115 -3.43 -13.76 6.75
CA LEU A 115 -3.32 -15.19 7.00
C LEU A 115 -2.13 -15.59 7.92
N ALA A 116 -1.21 -14.69 8.22
CA ALA A 116 0.04 -15.03 8.91
C ALA A 116 -0.19 -15.78 10.23
N SER A 117 -1.20 -15.39 11.03
CA SER A 117 -1.55 -16.08 12.27
C SER A 117 -1.99 -17.54 12.07
N ILE A 118 -2.76 -17.82 11.03
CA ILE A 118 -3.22 -19.19 10.69
C ILE A 118 -2.04 -20.00 10.19
N LEU A 119 -1.23 -19.45 9.29
CA LEU A 119 -0.08 -20.13 8.70
C LEU A 119 0.95 -20.47 9.79
N ALA A 120 1.32 -19.52 10.65
CA ALA A 120 2.28 -19.74 11.73
C ALA A 120 1.83 -20.82 12.72
N ARG A 121 0.52 -20.88 13.06
CA ARG A 121 -0.01 -21.92 13.95
C ARG A 121 0.00 -23.31 13.32
N ARG A 122 -0.21 -23.40 11.99
CA ARG A 122 -0.25 -24.68 11.28
C ARG A 122 1.16 -25.23 11.04
N SER A 123 2.06 -24.38 10.58
CA SER A 123 3.42 -24.78 10.20
C SER A 123 4.40 -24.78 11.38
N GLY A 124 4.15 -24.01 12.42
CA GLY A 124 5.14 -23.73 13.44
C GLY A 124 6.24 -22.76 12.99
N ALA A 125 6.07 -22.08 11.85
CA ALA A 125 7.04 -21.16 11.28
C ALA A 125 7.38 -20.01 12.22
N GLU A 126 8.64 -19.56 12.21
CA GLU A 126 9.00 -18.25 12.75
C GLU A 126 8.29 -17.16 11.95
N VAL A 127 7.93 -16.06 12.61
CA VAL A 127 7.34 -14.88 11.99
C VAL A 127 8.35 -13.74 12.08
N ALA A 128 8.84 -13.29 10.93
CA ALA A 128 9.78 -12.19 10.81
C ALA A 128 9.06 -10.94 10.29
N ALA A 129 9.30 -9.79 10.90
CA ALA A 129 8.83 -8.49 10.46
C ALA A 129 9.73 -7.40 11.04
N LEU A 130 9.65 -6.18 10.48
CA LEU A 130 10.35 -5.03 11.05
C LEU A 130 9.97 -4.88 12.53
N ASP A 131 10.96 -4.67 13.40
CA ASP A 131 10.77 -4.55 14.85
C ASP A 131 9.71 -3.50 15.23
N ARG A 132 9.66 -2.39 14.49
CA ARG A 132 8.72 -1.28 14.67
C ARG A 132 7.26 -1.68 14.49
N VAL A 133 6.96 -2.67 13.63
CA VAL A 133 5.57 -3.12 13.37
C VAL A 133 5.15 -4.25 14.31
N ALA A 134 6.07 -4.87 15.02
CA ALA A 134 5.78 -6.02 15.89
C ALA A 134 4.69 -5.73 16.94
N PRO A 135 4.67 -4.58 17.66
CA PRO A 135 3.59 -4.27 18.59
C PRO A 135 2.22 -4.15 17.90
N PHE A 136 2.16 -3.56 16.71
CA PHE A 136 0.94 -3.45 15.91
C PHE A 136 0.38 -4.83 15.56
N LEU A 137 1.22 -5.71 15.02
CA LEU A 137 0.82 -7.06 14.63
C LEU A 137 0.36 -7.90 15.83
N ALA A 138 1.03 -7.76 16.97
CA ALA A 138 0.69 -8.49 18.21
C ALA A 138 -0.66 -8.06 18.80
N SER A 139 -1.02 -6.79 18.62
CA SER A 139 -2.24 -6.18 19.17
C SER A 139 -3.20 -5.69 18.10
N TYR A 140 -3.20 -6.31 16.92
CA TYR A 140 -3.89 -5.85 15.71
C TYR A 140 -5.32 -5.32 15.95
N GLY A 141 -6.15 -6.01 16.73
CA GLY A 141 -7.53 -5.57 16.96
C GLY A 141 -7.63 -4.22 17.67
N GLN A 142 -6.74 -3.94 18.61
CA GLN A 142 -6.67 -2.66 19.31
C GLN A 142 -6.05 -1.57 18.43
N GLU A 143 -5.00 -1.91 17.72
CA GLU A 143 -4.30 -0.98 16.82
C GLU A 143 -5.20 -0.54 15.66
N ALA A 144 -5.98 -1.45 15.07
CA ALA A 144 -6.97 -1.13 14.04
C ALA A 144 -8.08 -0.18 14.56
N GLU A 145 -8.52 -0.34 15.83
CA GLU A 145 -9.46 0.62 16.44
C GLU A 145 -8.83 2.01 16.57
N LEU A 146 -7.57 2.08 17.02
CA LEU A 146 -6.85 3.36 17.14
C LEU A 146 -6.62 4.02 15.77
N ASP A 147 -6.38 3.23 14.72
CA ASP A 147 -6.25 3.74 13.35
C ASP A 147 -7.58 4.29 12.84
N ASP A 148 -8.71 3.64 13.14
CA ASP A 148 -10.04 4.15 12.78
C ASP A 148 -10.34 5.48 13.52
N LEU A 149 -9.97 5.61 14.80
CA LEU A 149 -10.13 6.86 15.55
C LEU A 149 -9.23 7.98 15.01
N PHE A 150 -8.02 7.64 14.59
CA PHE A 150 -7.12 8.60 13.93
C PHE A 150 -7.70 9.07 12.59
N ALA A 151 -8.17 8.13 11.76
CA ALA A 151 -8.79 8.44 10.47
C ALA A 151 -10.05 9.30 10.62
N GLU A 152 -10.92 8.99 11.60
CA GLU A 152 -12.12 9.76 11.93
C GLU A 152 -11.77 11.22 12.23
N ARG A 153 -10.84 11.46 13.18
CA ARG A 153 -10.40 12.82 13.55
C ARG A 153 -9.82 13.58 12.36
N LEU A 154 -9.00 12.89 11.55
CA LEU A 154 -8.39 13.49 10.37
C LEU A 154 -9.45 13.87 9.32
N MET A 155 -10.42 13.01 9.06
CA MET A 155 -11.51 13.27 8.12
C MET A 155 -12.36 14.46 8.54
N LEU A 156 -12.80 14.51 9.81
CA LEU A 156 -13.59 15.64 10.33
C LEU A 156 -12.80 16.95 10.26
N ARG A 157 -11.55 16.95 10.70
CA ARG A 157 -10.68 18.14 10.68
C ARG A 157 -10.46 18.72 9.27
N HIS A 158 -10.56 17.90 8.24
CA HIS A 158 -10.36 18.30 6.85
C HIS A 158 -11.66 18.43 6.04
N GLY A 159 -12.81 18.51 6.73
CA GLY A 159 -14.08 18.94 6.16
C GLY A 159 -14.92 17.80 5.55
N ILE A 160 -14.62 16.53 5.84
CA ILE A 160 -15.51 15.43 5.46
C ILE A 160 -16.73 15.43 6.40
N PRO A 161 -17.98 15.38 5.85
CA PRO A 161 -19.18 15.41 6.64
C PRO A 161 -19.25 14.27 7.68
N PRO A 162 -19.74 14.51 8.92
CA PRO A 162 -19.78 13.51 9.97
C PRO A 162 -20.57 12.24 9.61
N GLU A 163 -21.64 12.37 8.83
CA GLU A 163 -22.43 11.25 8.35
C GLU A 163 -21.63 10.32 7.41
N VAL A 164 -20.77 10.89 6.57
CA VAL A 164 -19.86 10.13 5.71
C VAL A 164 -18.81 9.40 6.55
N VAL A 165 -18.22 10.10 7.52
CA VAL A 165 -17.22 9.53 8.44
C VAL A 165 -17.81 8.35 9.22
N THR A 166 -19.04 8.47 9.72
CA THR A 166 -19.74 7.38 10.42
C THR A 166 -19.88 6.13 9.55
N VAL A 167 -20.31 6.29 8.30
CA VAL A 167 -20.44 5.18 7.35
C VAL A 167 -19.08 4.54 7.05
N LEU A 168 -18.06 5.34 6.78
CA LEU A 168 -16.71 4.83 6.46
C LEU A 168 -16.10 4.07 7.63
N ARG A 169 -16.31 4.53 8.85
CA ARG A 169 -15.88 3.84 10.06
C ARG A 169 -16.57 2.47 10.22
N ALA A 170 -17.86 2.39 9.95
CA ALA A 170 -18.60 1.12 9.96
C ALA A 170 -18.06 0.15 8.89
N VAL A 171 -17.74 0.64 7.70
CA VAL A 171 -17.12 -0.15 6.63
C VAL A 171 -15.73 -0.63 7.04
N SER A 172 -14.89 0.24 7.60
CA SER A 172 -13.55 -0.12 8.09
C SER A 172 -13.61 -1.21 9.16
N ALA A 173 -14.52 -1.09 10.12
CA ALA A 173 -14.74 -2.11 11.15
C ALA A 173 -15.09 -3.48 10.54
N GLY A 174 -15.83 -3.51 9.43
CA GLY A 174 -16.14 -4.73 8.67
C GLY A 174 -14.90 -5.39 8.05
N PHE A 175 -13.89 -4.60 7.67
CA PHE A 175 -12.66 -5.14 7.10
C PHE A 175 -11.69 -5.70 8.15
N ARG A 176 -11.85 -5.40 9.44
CA ARG A 176 -10.93 -5.89 10.49
C ARG A 176 -10.84 -7.41 10.56
N ALA A 177 -11.91 -8.13 10.23
CA ALA A 177 -11.92 -9.60 10.21
C ALA A 177 -10.97 -10.22 9.17
N TRP A 178 -10.49 -9.43 8.20
CA TRP A 178 -9.53 -9.86 7.18
C TRP A 178 -8.08 -9.86 7.68
N GLY A 179 -7.82 -9.38 8.90
CA GLY A 179 -6.57 -9.49 9.62
C GLY A 179 -6.73 -10.30 10.92
N ALA A 180 -5.62 -10.79 11.46
CA ALA A 180 -5.59 -11.47 12.74
C ALA A 180 -4.26 -11.17 13.45
N ALA A 181 -4.30 -10.98 14.77
CA ALA A 181 -3.11 -10.76 15.56
C ALA A 181 -2.09 -11.90 15.39
N VAL A 182 -0.83 -11.56 15.20
CA VAL A 182 0.27 -12.51 15.08
C VAL A 182 1.49 -12.00 15.83
N GLN A 183 2.21 -12.90 16.51
CA GLN A 183 3.42 -12.56 17.24
C GLN A 183 4.62 -12.61 16.30
N VAL A 184 5.40 -11.53 16.27
CA VAL A 184 6.70 -11.51 15.60
C VAL A 184 7.71 -12.21 16.51
N THR A 185 8.21 -13.37 16.07
CA THR A 185 9.19 -14.17 16.81
C THR A 185 10.63 -13.85 16.39
N ARG A 186 10.79 -13.26 15.18
CA ARG A 186 12.08 -12.86 14.63
C ARG A 186 12.03 -11.37 14.20
N PRO A 187 12.28 -10.44 15.12
CA PRO A 187 12.28 -9.02 14.77
C PRO A 187 13.44 -8.70 13.84
N LEU A 188 13.15 -7.91 12.79
CA LEU A 188 14.10 -7.41 11.80
C LEU A 188 14.35 -5.92 12.05
N THR A 189 15.59 -5.46 11.78
CA THR A 189 15.94 -4.04 11.91
C THR A 189 16.27 -3.44 10.54
N ASP A 190 16.02 -2.13 10.38
CA ASP A 190 16.44 -1.41 9.18
C ASP A 190 17.96 -1.47 8.98
N GLY A 191 18.40 -1.77 7.78
CA GLY A 191 19.79 -2.01 7.43
C GLY A 191 20.33 -3.38 7.86
N GLY A 192 19.52 -4.19 8.56
CA GLY A 192 19.88 -5.55 8.96
C GLY A 192 19.82 -6.55 7.79
N GLU A 193 20.04 -7.82 8.12
CA GLU A 193 20.08 -8.90 7.16
C GLU A 193 19.18 -10.06 7.60
N LEU A 194 18.49 -10.65 6.64
CA LEU A 194 17.78 -11.91 6.77
C LEU A 194 18.54 -12.96 6.00
N ALA A 195 19.36 -13.73 6.73
CA ALA A 195 20.17 -14.82 6.16
C ALA A 195 19.33 -16.08 6.00
N LEU A 196 19.33 -16.62 4.78
CA LEU A 196 18.89 -17.96 4.42
C LEU A 196 20.14 -18.77 4.02
N ARG A 197 20.00 -20.05 3.69
CA ARG A 197 21.16 -20.91 3.33
C ARG A 197 21.92 -20.40 2.10
N ASP A 198 21.19 -20.08 1.02
CA ASP A 198 21.77 -19.78 -0.29
C ASP A 198 21.70 -18.29 -0.67
N ARG A 199 21.17 -17.46 0.20
CA ARG A 199 21.05 -16.00 0.02
C ARG A 199 20.99 -15.23 1.32
N THR A 200 21.31 -13.95 1.22
CA THR A 200 21.05 -12.96 2.28
C THR A 200 20.21 -11.85 1.70
N LEU A 201 19.09 -11.55 2.36
CA LEU A 201 18.22 -10.43 2.01
C LEU A 201 18.54 -9.26 2.93
N ARG A 202 18.90 -8.12 2.36
CA ARG A 202 19.02 -6.89 3.13
C ARG A 202 17.63 -6.37 3.46
N VAL A 203 17.42 -6.03 4.74
CA VAL A 203 16.16 -5.48 5.26
C VAL A 203 16.23 -3.96 5.17
N LEU A 204 15.37 -3.35 4.39
CA LEU A 204 15.39 -1.90 4.19
C LEU A 204 14.02 -1.32 4.49
N HIS A 205 13.92 -0.48 5.52
CA HIS A 205 12.73 0.29 5.82
C HIS A 205 12.52 1.39 4.77
N ARG A 206 11.37 1.38 4.10
CA ARG A 206 11.00 2.32 3.02
C ARG A 206 9.60 2.87 3.26
N PRO A 207 9.41 3.60 4.39
CA PRO A 207 8.09 4.09 4.76
C PRO A 207 7.52 5.04 3.71
N GLY A 208 6.20 5.10 3.64
CA GLY A 208 5.50 6.01 2.74
C GLY A 208 4.13 5.51 2.35
N HIS A 209 4.00 4.37 1.67
CA HIS A 209 2.72 3.71 1.44
C HIS A 209 2.09 3.31 2.79
N SER A 210 2.89 2.76 3.67
CA SER A 210 2.57 2.58 5.10
C SER A 210 3.77 3.00 5.98
N PRO A 211 3.60 3.21 7.28
CA PRO A 211 4.70 3.53 8.18
C PRO A 211 5.67 2.36 8.41
N SER A 212 5.27 1.13 8.08
CA SER A 212 6.10 -0.07 8.28
C SER A 212 6.69 -0.66 7.00
N ASP A 213 6.48 -0.03 5.85
CA ASP A 213 6.95 -0.60 4.57
C ASP A 213 8.40 -1.04 4.64
N THR A 214 8.60 -2.33 4.39
CA THR A 214 9.90 -2.98 4.41
C THR A 214 10.11 -3.72 3.10
N VAL A 215 11.21 -3.44 2.45
CA VAL A 215 11.63 -4.14 1.23
C VAL A 215 12.80 -5.07 1.54
N PHE A 216 12.88 -6.18 0.82
CA PHE A 216 13.92 -7.20 1.01
C PHE A 216 14.74 -7.30 -0.28
N TRP A 217 16.02 -7.01 -0.18
CA TRP A 217 16.92 -6.92 -1.31
C TRP A 217 17.96 -8.02 -1.34
N ASP A 218 17.85 -8.90 -2.34
CA ASP A 218 18.90 -9.84 -2.73
C ASP A 218 19.93 -9.09 -3.59
N GLU A 219 20.94 -8.53 -2.93
CA GLU A 219 21.97 -7.71 -3.59
C GLU A 219 22.75 -8.52 -4.62
N GLN A 220 23.07 -9.79 -4.34
CA GLN A 220 23.85 -10.63 -5.25
C GLN A 220 23.14 -10.90 -6.56
N ARG A 221 21.79 -10.99 -6.52
CA ARG A 221 20.96 -11.24 -7.69
C ARG A 221 20.33 -9.97 -8.28
N SER A 222 20.51 -8.83 -7.60
CA SER A 222 19.86 -7.55 -7.91
C SER A 222 18.33 -7.67 -7.98
N ILE A 223 17.73 -8.46 -7.09
CA ILE A 223 16.28 -8.69 -6.99
C ILE A 223 15.77 -8.07 -5.69
N MET A 224 14.70 -7.30 -5.80
CA MET A 224 14.00 -6.70 -4.64
C MET A 224 12.58 -7.24 -4.52
N LEU A 225 12.21 -7.74 -3.34
CA LEU A 225 10.81 -7.95 -2.95
C LEU A 225 10.34 -6.61 -2.34
N ALA A 226 9.51 -5.88 -3.08
CA ALA A 226 9.19 -4.49 -2.77
C ALA A 226 7.83 -4.32 -2.10
N ALA A 227 7.04 -5.36 -1.95
CA ALA A 227 5.66 -5.26 -1.49
C ALA A 227 4.93 -4.08 -2.17
N ASP A 228 4.30 -3.19 -1.41
CA ASP A 228 3.55 -2.04 -1.94
C ASP A 228 4.37 -0.75 -2.03
N HIS A 229 5.66 -0.81 -1.67
CA HIS A 229 6.55 0.33 -1.88
C HIS A 229 6.61 0.76 -3.34
N LEU A 230 6.61 -0.17 -4.29
CA LEU A 230 6.62 0.15 -5.71
C LEU A 230 5.73 -0.83 -6.51
N ILE A 231 4.67 -0.31 -7.14
CA ILE A 231 3.70 -1.07 -7.93
C ILE A 231 3.70 -0.55 -9.37
N ALA A 232 3.69 -1.48 -10.35
CA ALA A 232 3.86 -1.13 -11.75
C ALA A 232 2.69 -0.33 -12.35
N HIS A 233 1.45 -0.71 -12.08
CA HIS A 233 0.25 -0.20 -12.77
C HIS A 233 -0.47 0.94 -12.05
N ILE A 234 -0.16 1.17 -10.78
CA ILE A 234 -0.70 2.27 -9.97
C ILE A 234 0.42 2.95 -9.20
N SER A 235 0.22 4.22 -8.84
CA SER A 235 1.05 4.84 -7.80
C SER A 235 0.58 4.31 -6.46
N SER A 236 1.50 3.76 -5.68
CA SER A 236 1.19 3.41 -4.29
C SER A 236 0.72 4.66 -3.58
N ASN A 237 -0.52 4.64 -3.07
CA ASN A 237 -1.06 5.79 -2.36
C ASN A 237 -0.40 5.87 -0.97
N PRO A 238 0.38 6.92 -0.66
CA PRO A 238 0.94 7.11 0.67
C PRO A 238 -0.19 7.44 1.64
N LEU A 239 -0.73 6.41 2.30
CA LEU A 239 -1.83 6.58 3.23
C LEU A 239 -1.37 7.34 4.47
N LEU A 240 -2.22 8.27 4.91
CA LEU A 240 -2.02 8.92 6.20
C LEU A 240 -2.36 7.92 7.30
N ALA A 241 -1.36 7.26 7.82
CA ALA A 241 -1.49 6.30 8.89
C ALA A 241 -0.99 6.89 10.21
N ARG A 242 -1.53 6.42 11.31
CA ARG A 242 -1.04 6.75 12.65
C ARG A 242 0.43 6.29 12.76
N PRO A 243 1.33 7.10 13.33
CA PRO A 243 2.70 6.67 13.58
C PRO A 243 2.75 5.41 14.42
N LEU A 244 3.66 4.50 14.11
CA LEU A 244 3.90 3.31 14.93
C LEU A 244 4.31 3.72 16.34
N THR A 245 3.99 2.90 17.33
CA THR A 245 4.24 3.22 18.75
C THR A 245 5.71 3.51 19.05
N THR A 246 6.62 2.86 18.32
CA THR A 246 8.07 3.03 18.44
C THR A 246 8.59 4.33 17.84
N ASP A 247 7.83 4.99 16.97
CA ASP A 247 8.22 6.23 16.27
C ASP A 247 7.77 7.49 17.04
N ARG A 248 7.10 7.32 18.18
CA ARG A 248 6.62 8.44 19.00
C ARG A 248 7.78 9.03 19.77
N VAL A 249 8.17 10.23 19.43
CA VAL A 249 9.15 11.02 20.19
C VAL A 249 8.49 11.45 21.50
N GLY A 250 8.97 10.90 22.65
CA GLY A 250 8.55 11.36 23.96
C GLY A 250 7.86 10.35 24.88
N GLY A 251 7.75 9.08 24.51
CA GLY A 251 7.52 7.98 25.47
C GLY A 251 6.22 8.00 26.31
N ALA A 252 5.25 8.86 26.00
CA ALA A 252 3.94 8.80 26.63
C ALA A 252 2.98 7.97 25.78
N PRO A 253 2.39 6.89 26.32
CA PRO A 253 1.32 6.20 25.63
C PRO A 253 0.10 7.12 25.61
N ASP A 254 -0.29 7.63 24.44
CA ASP A 254 -1.48 8.45 24.31
C ASP A 254 -2.77 7.69 24.69
N PHE A 255 -2.69 6.37 24.90
CA PHE A 255 -3.82 5.56 25.32
C PHE A 255 -3.37 4.31 26.11
N VAL A 256 -3.30 4.41 27.42
CA VAL A 256 -3.40 3.26 28.31
C VAL A 256 -4.83 3.26 28.86
N GLY A 257 -5.70 2.39 28.30
CA GLY A 257 -6.89 1.84 28.97
C GLY A 257 -7.91 2.78 29.62
N GLY A 258 -7.97 4.07 29.24
CA GLY A 258 -8.92 5.05 29.78
C GLY A 258 -9.47 5.93 28.66
N ALA A 259 -10.74 6.37 28.82
CA ALA A 259 -11.32 7.39 27.97
C ALA A 259 -10.38 8.62 27.92
N PRO A 260 -10.27 9.33 26.77
CA PRO A 260 -9.42 10.50 26.66
C PRO A 260 -9.79 11.51 27.74
N THR A 261 -8.86 11.83 28.64
CA THR A 261 -9.05 12.93 29.60
C THR A 261 -8.81 14.23 28.86
N ALA A 262 -9.68 15.20 29.06
CA ALA A 262 -9.69 16.51 28.39
C ALA A 262 -8.40 17.35 28.56
N GLU A 263 -7.42 16.86 29.30
CA GLU A 263 -6.19 17.60 29.62
C GLU A 263 -5.04 17.39 28.62
N HIS A 264 -5.17 16.47 27.62
CA HIS A 264 -4.14 16.20 26.61
C HIS A 264 -4.39 16.89 25.25
N GLU A 265 -5.38 17.78 25.15
CA GLU A 265 -5.78 18.47 23.92
C GLU A 265 -4.91 19.70 23.52
N THR A 266 -3.86 20.04 24.26
CA THR A 266 -3.21 21.35 24.11
C THR A 266 -2.03 21.39 23.13
N SER A 267 -1.67 20.31 22.46
CA SER A 267 -0.71 20.36 21.34
C SER A 267 -1.07 19.33 20.26
N PRO A 268 -1.62 19.75 19.12
CA PRO A 268 -1.92 18.83 18.04
C PRO A 268 -0.61 18.21 17.54
N THR A 269 -0.45 16.91 17.75
CA THR A 269 0.65 16.17 17.14
C THR A 269 0.59 16.41 15.62
N PRO A 270 1.65 16.91 14.99
CA PRO A 270 1.65 17.16 13.54
C PRO A 270 1.27 15.87 12.81
N ARG A 271 0.34 15.96 11.85
CA ARG A 271 -0.01 14.81 11.04
C ARG A 271 1.23 14.28 10.29
N PRO A 272 1.32 12.94 10.07
CA PRO A 272 2.40 12.37 9.28
C PRO A 272 2.40 12.93 7.86
N ARG A 273 3.58 13.21 7.31
CA ARG A 273 3.77 13.68 5.92
C ARG A 273 4.09 12.49 5.02
N ALA A 274 3.13 11.58 4.86
CA ALA A 274 3.33 10.29 4.21
C ALA A 274 3.92 10.41 2.79
N LEU A 275 3.42 11.32 1.94
CA LEU A 275 3.94 11.50 0.58
C LEU A 275 5.37 12.05 0.56
N VAL A 276 5.72 12.96 1.47
CA VAL A 276 7.10 13.48 1.57
C VAL A 276 8.04 12.31 1.91
N THR A 277 7.69 11.53 2.92
CA THR A 277 8.46 10.34 3.33
C THR A 277 8.55 9.30 2.21
N TYR A 278 7.45 9.11 1.45
CA TYR A 278 7.42 8.19 0.32
C TYR A 278 8.36 8.62 -0.81
N ILE A 279 8.39 9.92 -1.15
CA ILE A 279 9.33 10.46 -2.14
C ILE A 279 10.78 10.22 -1.72
N ASP A 280 11.13 10.48 -0.45
CA ASP A 280 12.46 10.21 0.08
C ASP A 280 12.82 8.71 0.00
N SER A 281 11.85 7.82 0.24
CA SER A 281 12.01 6.37 0.12
C SER A 281 12.19 5.94 -1.35
N LEU A 282 11.44 6.54 -2.27
CA LEU A 282 11.60 6.30 -3.71
C LEU A 282 12.96 6.79 -4.24
N GLU A 283 13.47 7.94 -3.77
CA GLU A 283 14.80 8.44 -4.15
C GLU A 283 15.89 7.45 -3.76
N LYS A 284 15.82 6.88 -2.54
CA LYS A 284 16.74 5.83 -2.10
C LYS A 284 16.67 4.59 -2.98
N THR A 285 15.45 4.14 -3.31
CA THR A 285 15.24 2.97 -4.16
C THR A 285 15.68 3.21 -5.60
N ARG A 286 15.47 4.43 -6.14
CA ARG A 286 15.92 4.84 -7.47
C ARG A 286 17.42 4.70 -7.66
N ALA A 287 18.20 4.95 -6.59
CA ALA A 287 19.65 4.89 -6.62
C ALA A 287 20.23 3.46 -6.53
N MET A 288 19.38 2.43 -6.34
CA MET A 288 19.84 1.05 -6.20
C MET A 288 20.05 0.39 -7.58
N ASP A 289 20.97 -0.57 -7.64
CA ASP A 289 21.17 -1.42 -8.83
C ASP A 289 20.22 -2.62 -8.77
N LEU A 290 19.06 -2.51 -9.45
CA LEU A 290 18.02 -3.51 -9.45
C LEU A 290 17.73 -3.98 -10.87
N LYS A 291 17.82 -5.28 -11.10
CA LYS A 291 17.41 -5.93 -12.35
C LYS A 291 15.93 -6.29 -12.35
N LEU A 292 15.40 -6.57 -11.15
CA LEU A 292 14.02 -7.03 -10.98
C LEU A 292 13.45 -6.54 -9.66
N VAL A 293 12.25 -5.96 -9.71
CA VAL A 293 11.47 -5.60 -8.53
C VAL A 293 10.17 -6.40 -8.54
N LEU A 294 9.95 -7.14 -7.47
CA LEU A 294 8.79 -7.99 -7.24
C LEU A 294 7.81 -7.23 -6.33
N SER A 295 6.74 -6.71 -6.94
CA SER A 295 5.73 -5.87 -6.26
C SER A 295 4.70 -6.69 -5.52
N GLY A 296 4.08 -6.11 -4.48
CA GLY A 296 2.95 -6.70 -3.74
C GLY A 296 1.69 -6.87 -4.58
N HIS A 297 1.54 -6.08 -5.65
CA HIS A 297 0.43 -6.20 -6.60
C HIS A 297 0.89 -6.08 -8.05
N GLY A 298 0.14 -6.78 -8.93
CA GLY A 298 0.34 -6.68 -10.38
C GLY A 298 1.60 -7.36 -10.90
N ARG A 299 2.21 -6.78 -11.94
CA ARG A 299 3.35 -7.35 -12.64
C ARG A 299 4.69 -6.92 -12.01
N PRO A 300 5.75 -7.72 -12.19
CA PRO A 300 7.11 -7.33 -11.85
C PRO A 300 7.57 -6.08 -12.62
N ILE A 301 8.61 -5.42 -12.10
CA ILE A 301 9.20 -4.19 -12.66
C ILE A 301 10.65 -4.48 -13.04
N THR A 302 11.01 -4.23 -14.29
CA THR A 302 12.37 -4.42 -14.83
C THR A 302 13.11 -3.12 -15.07
N ASP A 303 12.40 -1.98 -15.03
CA ASP A 303 12.96 -0.64 -15.08
C ASP A 303 12.35 0.23 -13.97
N HIS A 304 12.87 0.07 -12.77
CA HIS A 304 12.40 0.80 -11.60
C HIS A 304 12.74 2.30 -11.69
N VAL A 305 13.85 2.66 -12.34
CA VAL A 305 14.27 4.06 -12.48
C VAL A 305 13.27 4.84 -13.31
N ALA A 306 12.93 4.33 -14.51
CA ALA A 306 11.95 4.97 -15.38
C ALA A 306 10.57 5.09 -14.70
N LEU A 307 10.15 4.05 -13.98
CA LEU A 307 8.89 4.05 -13.24
C LEU A 307 8.89 5.09 -12.10
N ILE A 308 9.95 5.16 -11.31
CA ILE A 308 10.06 6.14 -10.21
C ILE A 308 10.09 7.57 -10.77
N ASP A 309 10.82 7.81 -11.86
CA ASP A 309 10.83 9.11 -12.54
C ASP A 309 9.44 9.51 -13.05
N GLU A 310 8.66 8.55 -13.52
CA GLU A 310 7.25 8.78 -13.89
C GLU A 310 6.41 9.15 -12.65
N ARG A 311 6.60 8.48 -11.51
CA ARG A 311 5.90 8.79 -10.25
C ARG A 311 6.23 10.21 -9.77
N PHE A 312 7.49 10.62 -9.81
CA PHE A 312 7.89 11.99 -9.46
C PHE A 312 7.22 13.03 -10.36
N ARG A 313 7.17 12.79 -11.67
CA ARG A 313 6.44 13.68 -12.61
C ARG A 313 4.94 13.74 -12.31
N LEU A 314 4.33 12.60 -11.97
CA LEU A 314 2.91 12.52 -11.64
C LEU A 314 2.60 13.30 -10.36
N HIS A 315 3.37 13.12 -9.29
CA HIS A 315 3.18 13.84 -8.03
C HIS A 315 3.38 15.35 -8.21
N ARG A 316 4.38 15.77 -8.97
CA ARG A 316 4.59 17.21 -9.29
C ARG A 316 3.38 17.81 -10.00
N ARG A 317 2.90 17.19 -11.09
CA ARG A 317 1.72 17.67 -11.83
C ARG A 317 0.47 17.72 -10.95
N ARG A 318 0.31 16.77 -10.03
CA ARG A 318 -0.83 16.77 -9.12
C ARG A 318 -0.73 17.88 -8.08
N ALA A 319 0.45 18.09 -7.48
CA ALA A 319 0.69 19.22 -6.59
C ALA A 319 0.42 20.56 -7.25
N GLU A 320 0.89 20.76 -8.49
CA GLU A 320 0.59 21.98 -9.27
C GLU A 320 -0.91 22.17 -9.52
N LYS A 321 -1.65 21.08 -9.84
CA LYS A 321 -3.11 21.15 -10.02
C LYS A 321 -3.82 21.56 -8.73
N ILE A 322 -3.44 20.96 -7.60
CA ILE A 322 -3.97 21.29 -6.27
C ILE A 322 -3.62 22.74 -5.89
N GLY A 323 -2.38 23.17 -6.13
CA GLY A 323 -1.94 24.54 -5.88
C GLY A 323 -2.79 25.58 -6.63
N ARG A 324 -3.16 25.32 -7.89
CA ARG A 324 -4.07 26.19 -8.66
C ARG A 324 -5.48 26.28 -8.05
N LEU A 325 -6.01 25.16 -7.53
CA LEU A 325 -7.32 25.16 -6.86
C LEU A 325 -7.29 25.99 -5.58
N ILE A 326 -6.21 25.88 -4.80
CA ILE A 326 -6.01 26.63 -3.56
C ILE A 326 -5.80 28.11 -3.85
N ALA A 327 -5.06 28.45 -4.91
CA ALA A 327 -4.81 29.85 -5.31
C ALA A 327 -6.10 30.58 -5.76
N ALA A 328 -7.07 29.86 -6.32
CA ALA A 328 -8.35 30.44 -6.73
C ALA A 328 -9.21 30.85 -5.53
N GLN A 329 -9.22 30.08 -4.46
CA GLN A 329 -9.90 30.37 -3.18
C GLN A 329 -9.43 29.41 -2.08
N PRO A 330 -9.48 29.79 -0.79
CA PRO A 330 -9.21 28.90 0.32
C PRO A 330 -10.15 27.68 0.32
N ARG A 331 -9.60 26.47 0.50
CA ARG A 331 -10.36 25.21 0.43
C ARG A 331 -9.95 24.24 1.52
N THR A 332 -10.89 23.40 1.96
CA THR A 332 -10.59 22.20 2.74
C THR A 332 -10.01 21.11 1.82
N ALA A 333 -9.37 20.08 2.41
CA ALA A 333 -8.90 18.97 1.61
C ALA A 333 -10.07 18.18 0.98
N HIS A 334 -11.21 18.08 1.65
CA HIS A 334 -12.42 17.46 1.10
C HIS A 334 -12.96 18.21 -0.12
N GLU A 335 -13.07 19.56 -0.06
CA GLU A 335 -13.48 20.39 -1.19
C GLU A 335 -12.53 20.21 -2.40
N ILE A 336 -11.23 20.10 -2.15
CA ILE A 336 -10.23 19.82 -3.21
C ILE A 336 -10.46 18.41 -3.78
N ALA A 337 -10.67 17.40 -2.94
CA ALA A 337 -10.92 16.03 -3.38
C ALA A 337 -12.19 15.94 -4.24
N GLN A 338 -13.27 16.61 -3.85
CA GLN A 338 -14.51 16.67 -4.62
C GLN A 338 -14.32 17.32 -6.00
N GLU A 339 -13.54 18.40 -6.09
CA GLU A 339 -13.21 19.06 -7.36
C GLU A 339 -12.38 18.16 -8.30
N LEU A 340 -11.51 17.31 -7.73
CA LEU A 340 -10.63 16.43 -8.50
C LEU A 340 -11.32 15.16 -8.97
N TRP A 341 -12.21 14.56 -8.15
CA TRP A 341 -12.73 13.21 -8.35
C TRP A 341 -14.25 13.06 -8.19
N GLY A 342 -14.98 14.14 -7.89
CA GLY A 342 -16.44 14.09 -7.77
C GLY A 342 -16.90 13.06 -6.73
N ASN A 343 -17.83 12.19 -7.12
CA ASN A 343 -18.42 11.19 -6.20
C ASN A 343 -17.41 10.19 -5.62
N VAL A 344 -16.27 9.95 -6.27
CA VAL A 344 -15.20 9.08 -5.73
C VAL A 344 -14.64 9.67 -4.43
N ALA A 345 -14.63 11.00 -4.28
CA ALA A 345 -14.23 11.67 -3.04
C ALA A 345 -15.15 11.37 -1.84
N VAL A 346 -16.33 10.82 -2.07
CA VAL A 346 -17.24 10.38 -1.00
C VAL A 346 -17.07 8.89 -0.72
N THR A 347 -17.09 8.05 -1.76
CA THR A 347 -17.02 6.59 -1.61
C THR A 347 -15.64 6.08 -1.19
N GLN A 348 -14.58 6.84 -1.49
CA GLN A 348 -13.19 6.57 -1.12
C GLN A 348 -12.59 7.78 -0.38
N ALA A 349 -13.36 8.36 0.53
CA ALA A 349 -13.03 9.67 1.10
C ALA A 349 -11.67 9.68 1.82
N TYR A 350 -11.31 8.62 2.54
CA TYR A 350 -10.02 8.56 3.23
C TYR A 350 -8.83 8.45 2.27
N LEU A 351 -8.98 7.68 1.18
CA LEU A 351 -7.95 7.53 0.16
C LEU A 351 -7.71 8.85 -0.59
N THR A 352 -8.79 9.51 -1.00
CA THR A 352 -8.71 10.81 -1.71
C THR A 352 -8.23 11.92 -0.79
N LEU A 353 -8.60 11.88 0.50
CA LEU A 353 -8.08 12.79 1.52
C LEU A 353 -6.57 12.64 1.68
N SER A 354 -6.09 11.40 1.85
CA SER A 354 -4.65 11.12 1.97
C SER A 354 -3.87 11.62 0.76
N GLU A 355 -4.43 11.40 -0.44
CA GLU A 355 -3.85 11.86 -1.70
C GLU A 355 -3.76 13.40 -1.75
N VAL A 356 -4.83 14.12 -1.37
CA VAL A 356 -4.81 15.59 -1.33
C VAL A 356 -3.81 16.09 -0.31
N LEU A 357 -3.89 15.59 0.93
CA LEU A 357 -3.04 16.06 2.02
C LEU A 357 -1.57 15.79 1.76
N GLY A 358 -1.22 14.65 1.16
CA GLY A 358 0.14 14.36 0.75
C GLY A 358 0.70 15.41 -0.22
N HIS A 359 -0.09 15.81 -1.23
CA HIS A 359 0.33 16.84 -2.19
C HIS A 359 0.33 18.25 -1.61
N VAL A 360 -0.60 18.54 -0.68
CA VAL A 360 -0.57 19.79 0.09
C VAL A 360 0.70 19.88 0.95
N ASP A 361 1.18 18.77 1.52
CA ASP A 361 2.43 18.75 2.28
C ASP A 361 3.65 19.15 1.44
N LEU A 362 3.66 18.80 0.15
CA LEU A 362 4.69 19.28 -0.77
C LEU A 362 4.62 20.78 -0.94
N LEU A 363 3.42 21.33 -1.13
CA LEU A 363 3.19 22.79 -1.30
C LEU A 363 3.48 23.58 -0.03
N LEU A 364 3.17 23.01 1.15
CA LEU A 364 3.52 23.59 2.46
C LEU A 364 5.03 23.63 2.66
N ARG A 365 5.73 22.55 2.31
CA ARG A 365 7.19 22.45 2.37
C ARG A 365 7.84 23.49 1.46
N ASP A 366 7.28 23.72 0.27
CA ASP A 366 7.78 24.67 -0.71
C ASP A 366 7.36 26.13 -0.39
N GLY A 367 6.56 26.35 0.68
CA GLY A 367 6.13 27.65 1.14
C GLY A 367 5.12 28.35 0.23
N THR A 368 4.52 27.64 -0.73
CA THR A 368 3.54 28.20 -1.68
C THR A 368 2.10 28.21 -1.15
N VAL A 369 1.83 27.43 -0.11
CA VAL A 369 0.54 27.28 0.55
C VAL A 369 0.74 27.40 2.05
N THR A 370 -0.28 27.94 2.74
CA THR A 370 -0.39 27.96 4.21
C THR A 370 -1.69 27.28 4.63
N GLU A 371 -1.72 26.78 5.87
CA GLU A 371 -2.95 26.24 6.47
C GLU A 371 -3.48 27.19 7.55
N GLU A 372 -4.80 27.25 7.65
CA GLU A 372 -5.52 28.01 8.67
C GLU A 372 -6.65 27.14 9.20
N GLU A 373 -6.76 27.08 10.52
CA GLU A 373 -7.84 26.33 11.17
C GLU A 373 -8.92 27.31 11.65
N GLN A 374 -10.16 27.05 11.27
CA GLN A 374 -11.33 27.80 11.69
C GLN A 374 -12.43 26.81 12.10
N ASP A 375 -12.98 26.98 13.31
CA ASP A 375 -14.04 26.13 13.87
C ASP A 375 -13.71 24.62 13.81
N GLY A 376 -12.44 24.27 14.06
CA GLY A 376 -11.94 22.88 14.03
C GLY A 376 -11.73 22.31 12.62
N VAL A 377 -11.90 23.12 11.56
CA VAL A 377 -11.70 22.70 10.16
C VAL A 377 -10.52 23.42 9.53
N VAL A 378 -9.60 22.68 8.94
CA VAL A 378 -8.42 23.21 8.26
C VAL A 378 -8.75 23.60 6.81
N ARG A 379 -8.38 24.82 6.44
CA ARG A 379 -8.41 25.34 5.07
C ARG A 379 -7.01 25.69 4.60
N PHE A 380 -6.75 25.43 3.34
CA PHE A 380 -5.50 25.78 2.68
C PHE A 380 -5.70 27.02 1.82
N ARG A 381 -4.74 27.94 1.87
CA ARG A 381 -4.71 29.17 1.07
C ARG A 381 -3.33 29.37 0.44
N ALA A 382 -3.26 30.12 -0.65
CA ALA A 382 -1.98 30.55 -1.20
C ALA A 382 -1.22 31.38 -0.16
N ALA A 383 0.07 31.17 -0.05
CA ALA A 383 0.93 32.02 0.76
C ALA A 383 0.92 33.46 0.19
N SER A 384 0.82 34.45 1.05
CA SER A 384 1.04 35.84 0.64
C SER A 384 2.51 36.02 0.29
N LEU A 385 2.79 36.52 -0.90
CA LEU A 385 4.14 36.88 -1.36
C LEU A 385 4.67 38.08 -0.57
#